data_a1b6ddc1440d1e79d1c961c7d7e7d9c5
#
_entry.id   a1b6ddc1440d1e79d1c961c7d7e7d9c5
#
_cell.length_a   1.000
_cell.length_b   1.000
_cell.length_c   1.000
_cell.angle_alpha   90.00
_cell.angle_beta   90.00
_cell.angle_gamma   90.00
#
_symmetry.space_group_name_H-M   'P 1'
#
loop_
_entity.id
_entity.type
_entity.pdbx_description
1 polymer ?
#
loop_
_entity_poly.entity_id
_entity_poly.type
_entity_poly.pdbx_seq_one_letter_code
_entity_poly.pdbx_strand_id
1 'polypeptide(L)' 'MAKEELYDLVIPPGVPRSVIRDIIGKYDVELVDSPQRLSFANMDGDIRNLLAFRGKLDVVQKAEKDMIAQVKAFIDTD' A
#
# COMPACT_ATOMS: atom_id res chain seq x y z
N MET A 1 -6.70 -3.93 28.58
CA MET A 1 -6.74 -4.67 27.33
C MET A 1 -6.28 -3.80 26.19
N ALA A 2 -5.21 -4.20 25.59
CA ALA A 2 -4.64 -3.39 24.51
C ALA A 2 -5.48 -3.55 23.25
N LYS A 3 -5.96 -2.45 22.74
CA LYS A 3 -6.58 -2.47 21.43
C LYS A 3 -5.48 -2.59 20.39
N GLU A 4 -5.60 -3.57 19.55
CA GLU A 4 -4.70 -3.66 18.43
C GLU A 4 -5.02 -2.53 17.46
N GLU A 5 -4.07 -1.62 17.31
CA GLU A 5 -4.23 -0.55 16.36
C GLU A 5 -3.76 -1.05 15.00
N LEU A 6 -4.63 -0.90 14.04
CA LEU A 6 -4.30 -1.24 12.67
C LEU A 6 -3.93 0.02 11.91
N TYR A 7 -2.95 -0.11 11.04
CA TYR A 7 -2.45 1.00 10.24
C TYR A 7 -2.66 0.68 8.78
N ASP A 8 -2.95 1.70 8.02
CA ASP A 8 -3.15 1.58 6.58
C ASP A 8 -1.94 2.13 5.86
N LEU A 9 -1.32 1.29 5.05
CA LEU A 9 -0.24 1.71 4.18
C LEU A 9 -0.80 1.84 2.78
N VAL A 10 -0.95 3.07 2.31
CA VAL A 10 -1.49 3.32 0.98
C VAL A 10 -0.49 2.86 -0.07
N ILE A 11 -0.97 2.09 -1.02
CA ILE A 11 -0.16 1.57 -2.11
C ILE A 11 -0.11 2.61 -3.21
N PRO A 12 1.08 3.09 -3.59
CA PRO A 12 1.17 4.08 -4.66
C PRO A 12 0.69 3.50 -5.98
N PRO A 13 0.15 4.33 -6.86
CA PRO A 13 -0.20 3.87 -8.20
C PRO A 13 1.07 3.43 -8.94
N GLY A 14 0.94 2.40 -9.73
CA GLY A 14 2.06 1.86 -10.48
C GLY A 14 2.71 0.64 -9.86
N VAL A 15 2.35 0.29 -8.64
CA VAL A 15 2.86 -0.94 -8.03
C VAL A 15 2.22 -2.13 -8.74
N PRO A 16 3.01 -3.07 -9.26
CA PRO A 16 2.45 -4.22 -9.96
C PRO A 16 1.61 -5.10 -9.04
N ARG A 17 0.59 -5.71 -9.61
CA ARG A 17 -0.29 -6.60 -8.84
C ARG A 17 0.45 -7.79 -8.27
N SER A 18 1.49 -8.25 -8.97
CA SER A 18 2.29 -9.36 -8.48
C SER A 18 2.98 -9.02 -7.17
N VAL A 19 3.44 -7.78 -7.01
CA VAL A 19 4.04 -7.32 -5.77
C VAL A 19 2.99 -7.29 -4.66
N ILE A 20 1.82 -6.75 -4.95
CA ILE A 20 0.73 -6.66 -3.99
C ILE A 20 0.35 -8.06 -3.50
N ARG A 21 0.19 -9.00 -4.42
CA ARG A 21 -0.18 -10.36 -4.09
C ARG A 21 0.88 -11.05 -3.25
N ASP A 22 2.14 -10.81 -3.55
CA ASP A 22 3.26 -11.38 -2.80
C ASP A 22 3.27 -10.87 -1.36
N ILE A 23 3.04 -9.58 -1.18
CA ILE A 23 2.99 -8.97 0.15
C ILE A 23 1.87 -9.56 0.98
N ILE A 24 0.69 -9.71 0.39
CA ILE A 24 -0.45 -10.29 1.09
C ILE A 24 -0.16 -11.73 1.51
N GLY A 25 0.56 -12.46 0.68
CA GLY A 25 0.91 -13.84 0.99
C GLY A 25 2.00 -13.98 2.03
N LYS A 26 2.88 -12.99 2.16
CA LYS A 26 4.01 -13.04 3.10
C LYS A 26 3.68 -12.46 4.46
N TYR A 27 2.86 -11.44 4.50
CA TYR A 27 2.61 -10.69 5.72
C TYR A 27 1.14 -10.76 6.09
N ASP A 28 0.88 -10.60 7.37
CA ASP A 28 -0.48 -10.61 7.89
C ASP A 28 -1.12 -9.23 7.72
N VAL A 29 -1.39 -8.90 6.48
CA VAL A 29 -2.03 -7.64 6.12
C VAL A 29 -3.26 -7.91 5.26
N GLU A 30 -4.19 -6.99 5.32
CA GLU A 30 -5.43 -7.06 4.57
C GLU A 30 -5.43 -5.99 3.50
N LEU A 31 -5.88 -6.35 2.31
CA LEU A 31 -6.00 -5.37 1.23
C LEU A 31 -7.33 -4.67 1.35
N VAL A 32 -7.29 -3.36 1.49
CA VAL A 32 -8.50 -2.55 1.68
C VAL A 32 -8.49 -1.39 0.70
N ASP A 33 -9.68 -0.88 0.42
CA ASP A 33 -9.82 0.32 -0.39
C ASP A 33 -9.59 1.54 0.48
N SER A 34 -8.76 2.44 -0.01
CA SER A 34 -8.47 3.68 0.69
C SER A 34 -8.74 4.85 -0.25
N PRO A 35 -9.95 5.37 -0.26
CA PRO A 35 -10.26 6.52 -1.13
C PRO A 35 -9.47 7.74 -0.68
N GLN A 36 -8.73 8.30 -1.62
CA GLN A 36 -7.95 9.50 -1.37
C GLN A 36 -8.49 10.62 -2.22
N ARG A 37 -8.79 11.73 -1.58
CA ARG A 37 -9.20 12.91 -2.31
C ARG A 37 -7.94 13.66 -2.71
N LEU A 38 -7.67 13.66 -3.99
CA LEU A 38 -6.54 14.40 -4.53
C LEU A 38 -7.05 15.77 -4.95
N SER A 39 -6.57 16.78 -4.27
CA SER A 39 -6.98 18.15 -4.53
C SER A 39 -5.82 18.86 -5.22
N PHE A 40 -5.73 18.67 -6.52
CA PHE A 40 -4.83 19.44 -7.35
C PHE A 40 -5.60 20.57 -7.99
N ALA A 41 -4.89 21.58 -8.39
CA ALA A 41 -5.48 22.82 -8.85
C ALA A 41 -6.48 22.64 -9.99
N ASN A 42 -6.30 21.64 -10.82
CA ASN A 42 -7.15 21.42 -11.99
C ASN A 42 -8.01 20.18 -11.90
N MET A 43 -8.05 19.56 -10.73
CA MET A 43 -8.74 18.29 -10.61
C MET A 43 -9.68 18.33 -9.39
N ASP A 44 -10.62 19.20 -9.50
CA ASP A 44 -11.58 19.39 -8.42
C ASP A 44 -12.46 18.16 -8.27
N GLY A 45 -12.41 17.57 -7.11
CA GLY A 45 -13.35 16.53 -6.74
C GLY A 45 -13.02 15.15 -7.25
N ASP A 46 -11.88 14.96 -7.87
CA ASP A 46 -11.49 13.61 -8.28
C ASP A 46 -11.11 12.79 -7.07
N ILE A 47 -11.87 11.75 -6.84
CA ILE A 47 -11.58 10.79 -5.79
C ILE A 47 -10.93 9.59 -6.46
N ARG A 48 -9.68 9.32 -6.10
CA ARG A 48 -9.03 8.11 -6.57
C ARG A 48 -9.12 7.06 -5.50
N ASN A 49 -9.64 5.91 -5.88
CA ASN A 49 -9.65 4.77 -4.99
C ASN A 49 -8.29 4.11 -5.06
N LEU A 50 -7.51 4.29 -4.02
CA LEU A 50 -6.24 3.62 -3.89
C LEU A 50 -6.41 2.42 -2.98
N LEU A 51 -5.56 1.45 -3.17
CA LEU A 51 -5.53 0.29 -2.28
C LEU A 51 -4.55 0.55 -1.15
N ALA A 52 -4.79 -0.08 -0.03
CA ALA A 52 -3.90 0.00 1.11
C ALA A 52 -3.77 -1.35 1.77
N PHE A 53 -2.62 -1.57 2.40
CA PHE A 53 -2.42 -2.71 3.27
C PHE A 53 -2.75 -2.31 4.69
N ARG A 54 -3.63 -3.06 5.33
CA ARG A 54 -4.01 -2.82 6.71
C ARG A 54 -3.48 -3.92 7.60
N GLY A 55 -2.78 -3.54 8.65
CA GLY A 55 -2.24 -4.51 9.58
C GLY A 55 -1.59 -3.82 10.76
N LYS A 56 -0.94 -4.61 11.62
CA LYS A 56 -0.21 -4.08 12.75
C LYS A 56 0.96 -3.25 12.27
N LEU A 57 1.37 -2.26 13.06
CA LEU A 57 2.40 -1.32 12.67
C LEU A 57 3.69 -2.02 12.23
N ASP A 58 4.17 -2.94 13.03
CA ASP A 58 5.42 -3.64 12.72
C ASP A 58 5.31 -4.45 11.43
N VAL A 59 4.16 -5.07 11.21
CA VAL A 59 3.91 -5.85 10.00
C VAL A 59 3.82 -4.93 8.78
N VAL A 60 3.10 -3.83 8.92
CA VAL A 60 2.96 -2.86 7.83
C VAL A 60 4.30 -2.26 7.47
N GLN A 61 5.14 -1.98 8.45
CA GLN A 61 6.47 -1.44 8.18
C GLN A 61 7.34 -2.42 7.40
N LYS A 62 7.27 -3.69 7.74
CA LYS A 62 8.01 -4.72 7.01
C LYS A 62 7.46 -4.87 5.59
N ALA A 63 6.15 -4.84 5.46
CA ALA A 63 5.51 -4.91 4.16
C ALA A 63 5.92 -3.73 3.28
N GLU A 64 6.01 -2.55 3.85
CA GLU A 64 6.44 -1.36 3.12
C GLU A 64 7.85 -1.52 2.58
N LYS A 65 8.77 -1.96 3.42
CA LYS A 65 10.15 -2.15 3.00
C LYS A 65 10.26 -3.17 1.86
N ASP A 66 9.53 -4.26 2.00
CA ASP A 66 9.53 -5.31 0.98
C ASP A 66 8.92 -4.78 -0.33
N MET A 67 7.81 -4.07 -0.22
CA MET A 67 7.16 -3.49 -1.39
C MET A 67 8.10 -2.55 -2.14
N ILE A 68 8.75 -1.67 -1.41
CA ILE A 68 9.68 -0.71 -2.01
C ILE A 68 10.85 -1.44 -2.67
N ALA A 69 11.38 -2.46 -2.02
CA ALA A 69 12.49 -3.24 -2.57
C ALA A 69 12.08 -3.94 -3.87
N GLN A 70 10.88 -4.51 -3.90
CA GLN A 70 10.40 -5.18 -5.09
C GLN A 70 10.13 -4.22 -6.23
N VAL A 71 9.57 -3.06 -5.92
CA VAL A 71 9.31 -2.03 -6.93
C VAL A 71 10.63 -1.52 -7.51
N LYS A 72 11.62 -1.31 -6.67
CA LYS A 72 12.94 -0.90 -7.14
C LYS A 72 13.56 -1.94 -8.06
N ALA A 73 13.43 -3.21 -7.72
CA ALA A 73 13.94 -4.27 -8.56
C ALA A 73 13.27 -4.28 -9.93
N PHE A 74 11.98 -3.94 -9.97
CA PHE A 74 11.25 -3.84 -11.21
C PHE A 74 11.77 -2.69 -12.09
N ILE A 75 12.04 -1.56 -11.45
CA ILE A 75 12.49 -0.37 -12.17
C ILE A 75 13.93 -0.55 -12.66
N ASP A 76 14.74 -1.21 -11.87
CA ASP A 76 16.16 -1.38 -12.18
C ASP A 76 16.45 -2.53 -13.12
N THR A 77 15.43 -3.21 -13.59
CA THR A 77 15.62 -4.28 -14.57
C THR A 77 15.82 -3.66 -15.94
N ASP A 78 16.96 -3.69 -16.40
CA ASP A 78 17.25 -3.28 -17.78
C ASP A 78 17.30 -4.48 -18.67
#